data_da73bfb7d02c1ca0ce3eca50755ad661
#
_entry.id   da73bfb7d02c1ca0ce3eca50755ad661
#
_cell.length_a   1.000
_cell.length_b   1.000
_cell.length_c   1.000
_cell.angle_alpha   90.00
_cell.angle_beta   90.00
_cell.angle_gamma   90.00
#
_symmetry.space_group_name_H-M   'P 1'
#
loop_
_entity.id
_entity.type
_entity.pdbx_description
1 polymer ?
#
loop_
_entity_poly.entity_id
_entity_poly.type
_entity_poly.pdbx_seq_one_letter_code
_entity_poly.pdbx_strand_id
1 'polypeptide(L)'
;MEKQRVITPEVQVFSKVEFDAPQKRVGILGGTFNPPHLGHLMIADQVQSQLGLDQVLFMPDSIPPHVDHKDAIDARHRLKMLHLCVDDNPKFGIEDYEVKRGGVSYSIDTMKALTQQHPENQYYFIIGGDMVEYLPKWREIDELVKLVQFVGVGRPGFHKRSQYPILWVDVPETEISSTLIRQKIKNGCSIKYLVPDAVEQYINEENLYRD
;
A
#
# COMPACT_ATOMS: atom_id res chain seq x y z
N MET A 1 3.93 -55.61 -27.29
CA MET A 1 3.94 -55.18 -25.89
C MET A 1 5.05 -54.14 -25.71
N GLU A 2 4.65 -52.87 -25.79
CA GLU A 2 5.57 -51.75 -25.58
C GLU A 2 5.82 -51.59 -24.09
N LYS A 3 7.11 -51.60 -23.69
CA LYS A 3 7.53 -51.31 -22.30
C LYS A 3 7.38 -49.83 -22.03
N GLN A 4 6.41 -49.42 -21.22
CA GLN A 4 6.32 -48.08 -20.65
C GLN A 4 7.64 -47.78 -19.89
N ARG A 5 8.39 -46.77 -20.38
CA ARG A 5 9.50 -46.18 -19.63
C ARG A 5 8.93 -45.37 -18.45
N VAL A 6 9.18 -45.86 -17.25
CA VAL A 6 8.96 -45.08 -16.03
C VAL A 6 10.07 -44.05 -15.93
N ILE A 7 9.72 -42.76 -16.08
CA ILE A 7 10.67 -41.67 -15.83
C ILE A 7 10.64 -41.41 -14.32
N THR A 8 11.69 -41.81 -13.65
CA THR A 8 11.92 -41.43 -12.24
C THR A 8 12.47 -40.02 -12.24
N PRO A 9 11.83 -39.04 -11.54
CA PRO A 9 12.39 -37.69 -11.43
C PRO A 9 13.70 -37.76 -10.63
N GLU A 10 14.76 -37.21 -11.18
CA GLU A 10 16.03 -37.03 -10.49
C GLU A 10 15.89 -35.87 -9.52
N VAL A 11 15.86 -36.16 -8.21
CA VAL A 11 15.85 -35.13 -7.17
C VAL A 11 17.29 -34.76 -6.88
N GLN A 12 17.73 -33.58 -7.31
CA GLN A 12 19.00 -33.02 -6.91
C GLN A 12 18.88 -32.41 -5.52
N VAL A 13 19.54 -33.01 -4.55
CA VAL A 13 19.65 -32.48 -3.18
C VAL A 13 20.89 -31.60 -3.13
N PHE A 14 20.73 -30.29 -3.03
CA PHE A 14 21.84 -29.37 -2.78
C PHE A 14 22.21 -29.41 -1.29
N SER A 15 23.45 -29.72 -0.99
CA SER A 15 23.96 -29.89 0.38
C SER A 15 24.28 -28.57 1.11
N LYS A 16 24.01 -27.43 0.52
CA LYS A 16 24.08 -26.09 1.14
C LYS A 16 22.80 -25.35 0.82
N VAL A 17 21.85 -25.40 1.73
CA VAL A 17 20.84 -24.35 1.85
C VAL A 17 21.51 -23.28 2.69
N GLU A 18 22.04 -22.24 2.07
CA GLU A 18 22.35 -21.00 2.78
C GLU A 18 21.01 -20.40 3.15
N PHE A 19 20.64 -20.50 4.42
CA PHE A 19 19.54 -19.73 4.96
C PHE A 19 20.05 -18.30 5.04
N ASP A 20 19.72 -17.48 4.05
CA ASP A 20 19.79 -16.04 4.20
C ASP A 20 19.05 -15.67 5.49
N ALA A 21 19.59 -14.73 6.25
CA ALA A 21 18.90 -14.22 7.43
C ALA A 21 17.46 -13.88 7.04
N PRO A 22 16.46 -14.25 7.86
CA PRO A 22 15.07 -14.04 7.50
C PRO A 22 14.86 -12.56 7.15
N GLN A 23 14.52 -12.30 5.89
CA GLN A 23 14.25 -10.94 5.42
C GLN A 23 13.05 -10.37 6.18
N LYS A 24 13.15 -9.11 6.58
CA LYS A 24 12.02 -8.39 7.18
C LYS A 24 10.94 -8.17 6.11
N ARG A 25 9.73 -8.61 6.37
CA ARG A 25 8.59 -8.53 5.44
C ARG A 25 7.84 -7.22 5.67
N VAL A 26 7.99 -6.28 4.75
CA VAL A 26 7.48 -4.92 4.88
C VAL A 26 6.41 -4.65 3.84
N GLY A 27 5.19 -4.36 4.29
CA GLY A 27 4.11 -3.87 3.43
C GLY A 27 4.28 -2.38 3.13
N ILE A 28 4.03 -1.97 1.89
CA ILE A 28 3.96 -0.57 1.48
C ILE A 28 2.52 -0.29 1.02
N LEU A 29 1.82 0.55 1.76
CA LEU A 29 0.51 1.06 1.37
C LEU A 29 0.66 2.50 0.85
N GLY A 30 0.72 2.64 -0.48
CA GLY A 30 0.82 3.94 -1.14
C GLY A 30 -0.53 4.65 -1.21
N GLY A 31 -0.51 5.98 -1.15
CA GLY A 31 -1.72 6.78 -1.32
C GLY A 31 -1.51 8.26 -1.07
N THR A 32 -2.48 9.08 -1.48
CA THR A 32 -2.44 10.52 -1.20
C THR A 32 -2.79 10.81 0.26
N PHE A 33 -3.63 9.98 0.89
CA PHE A 33 -4.10 10.14 2.28
C PHE A 33 -4.63 11.55 2.59
N ASN A 34 -5.63 11.96 1.84
CA ASN A 34 -6.18 13.33 1.84
C ASN A 34 -7.69 13.38 2.20
N PRO A 35 -8.10 13.06 3.45
CA PRO A 35 -7.33 12.55 4.58
C PRO A 35 -7.12 11.03 4.60
N PRO A 36 -6.24 10.48 5.47
CA PRO A 36 -6.26 9.07 5.83
C PRO A 36 -7.55 8.73 6.58
N HIS A 37 -7.99 7.47 6.50
CA HIS A 37 -9.29 7.06 7.04
C HIS A 37 -9.30 5.59 7.48
N LEU A 38 -10.35 5.17 8.19
CA LEU A 38 -10.46 3.81 8.74
C LEU A 38 -10.35 2.72 7.66
N GLY A 39 -10.79 2.98 6.43
CA GLY A 39 -10.61 2.04 5.32
C GLY A 39 -9.14 1.73 5.02
N HIS A 40 -8.25 2.73 5.10
CA HIS A 40 -6.81 2.51 4.93
C HIS A 40 -6.23 1.66 6.07
N LEU A 41 -6.62 1.95 7.32
CA LEU A 41 -6.15 1.21 8.49
C LEU A 41 -6.61 -0.25 8.45
N MET A 42 -7.86 -0.48 8.05
CA MET A 42 -8.41 -1.82 7.90
C MET A 42 -7.67 -2.63 6.83
N ILE A 43 -7.39 -2.03 5.68
CA ILE A 43 -6.58 -2.67 4.62
C ILE A 43 -5.20 -3.05 5.17
N ALA A 44 -4.51 -2.11 5.82
CA ALA A 44 -3.17 -2.34 6.36
C ALA A 44 -3.16 -3.46 7.40
N ASP A 45 -4.12 -3.47 8.33
CA ASP A 45 -4.24 -4.48 9.38
C ASP A 45 -4.51 -5.88 8.80
N GLN A 46 -5.48 -5.99 7.91
CA GLN A 46 -5.85 -7.26 7.31
C GLN A 46 -4.73 -7.85 6.45
N VAL A 47 -4.05 -7.03 5.65
CA VAL A 47 -2.90 -7.49 4.86
C VAL A 47 -1.73 -7.88 5.77
N GLN A 48 -1.42 -7.07 6.80
CA GLN A 48 -0.39 -7.37 7.77
C GLN A 48 -0.63 -8.71 8.44
N SER A 49 -1.85 -8.92 8.94
CA SER A 49 -2.22 -10.12 9.68
C SER A 49 -2.25 -11.38 8.80
N GLN A 50 -2.91 -11.31 7.63
CA GLN A 50 -3.09 -12.48 6.75
C GLN A 50 -1.79 -12.93 6.09
N LEU A 51 -0.90 -12.00 5.73
CA LEU A 51 0.39 -12.33 5.13
C LEU A 51 1.51 -12.45 6.17
N GLY A 52 1.24 -12.18 7.45
CA GLY A 52 2.23 -12.22 8.54
C GLY A 52 3.38 -11.25 8.30
N LEU A 53 3.09 -10.02 7.82
CA LEU A 53 4.12 -9.01 7.62
C LEU A 53 4.65 -8.51 8.98
N ASP A 54 5.93 -8.15 9.02
CA ASP A 54 6.52 -7.57 10.22
C ASP A 54 5.99 -6.17 10.49
N GLN A 55 5.76 -5.41 9.41
CA GLN A 55 5.29 -4.02 9.47
C GLN A 55 4.57 -3.63 8.18
N VAL A 56 3.64 -2.67 8.25
CA VAL A 56 3.10 -1.94 7.09
C VAL A 56 3.44 -0.47 7.21
N LEU A 57 4.06 0.07 6.17
CA LEU A 57 4.42 1.49 6.05
C LEU A 57 3.40 2.20 5.15
N PHE A 58 2.79 3.25 5.67
CA PHE A 58 1.94 4.16 4.91
C PHE A 58 2.85 5.14 4.17
N MET A 59 2.80 5.12 2.84
CA MET A 59 3.67 5.92 1.98
C MET A 59 2.87 7.02 1.28
N PRO A 60 2.84 8.25 1.84
CA PRO A 60 2.15 9.36 1.20
C PRO A 60 2.93 9.82 -0.04
N ASP A 61 2.21 9.95 -1.15
CA ASP A 61 2.78 10.56 -2.36
C ASP A 61 3.11 12.05 -2.13
N SER A 62 4.07 12.56 -2.91
CA SER A 62 4.29 14.02 -3.03
C SER A 62 3.33 14.59 -4.07
N ILE A 63 3.46 14.10 -5.31
CA ILE A 63 2.62 14.46 -6.45
C ILE A 63 2.23 13.15 -7.15
N PRO A 64 0.96 12.70 -7.07
CA PRO A 64 0.56 11.48 -7.73
C PRO A 64 0.65 11.61 -9.27
N PRO A 65 1.18 10.59 -9.99
CA PRO A 65 1.39 10.70 -11.44
C PRO A 65 0.10 10.66 -12.26
N HIS A 66 -1.03 10.28 -11.66
CA HIS A 66 -2.28 9.98 -12.38
C HIS A 66 -3.47 10.83 -11.93
N VAL A 67 -3.28 11.80 -11.05
CA VAL A 67 -4.37 12.63 -10.50
C VAL A 67 -4.04 14.11 -10.72
N ASP A 68 -5.05 14.89 -11.11
CA ASP A 68 -4.92 16.36 -11.19
C ASP A 68 -4.55 16.94 -9.82
N HIS A 69 -3.47 17.71 -9.81
CA HIS A 69 -2.80 18.22 -8.59
C HIS A 69 -3.64 19.15 -7.71
N LYS A 70 -4.85 19.52 -8.15
CA LYS A 70 -5.58 20.66 -7.56
C LYS A 70 -6.23 20.39 -6.21
N ASP A 71 -6.34 19.12 -5.76
CA ASP A 71 -7.21 18.78 -4.63
C ASP A 71 -6.49 18.24 -3.38
N ALA A 72 -5.16 18.06 -3.39
CA ALA A 72 -4.44 17.60 -2.21
C ALA A 72 -3.98 18.78 -1.36
N ILE A 73 -4.30 18.75 -0.06
CA ILE A 73 -3.76 19.71 0.90
C ILE A 73 -2.25 19.48 1.09
N ASP A 74 -1.58 20.47 1.71
CA ASP A 74 -0.15 20.41 2.00
C ASP A 74 0.25 19.07 2.65
N ALA A 75 1.36 18.51 2.19
CA ALA A 75 1.88 17.23 2.66
C ALA A 75 2.12 17.21 4.19
N ARG A 76 2.41 18.35 4.82
CA ARG A 76 2.57 18.47 6.28
C ARG A 76 1.32 18.08 7.03
N HIS A 77 0.13 18.50 6.57
CA HIS A 77 -1.13 18.09 7.18
C HIS A 77 -1.40 16.60 6.95
N ARG A 78 -1.11 16.08 5.75
CA ARG A 78 -1.30 14.65 5.43
C ARG A 78 -0.39 13.75 6.28
N LEU A 79 0.88 14.11 6.43
CA LEU A 79 1.82 13.42 7.32
C LEU A 79 1.37 13.48 8.78
N LYS A 80 0.94 14.66 9.26
CA LYS A 80 0.46 14.79 10.65
C LYS A 80 -0.74 13.89 10.91
N MET A 81 -1.71 13.84 9.99
CA MET A 81 -2.86 12.94 10.11
C MET A 81 -2.45 11.46 10.04
N LEU A 82 -1.45 11.10 9.22
CA LEU A 82 -0.93 9.73 9.20
C LEU A 82 -0.29 9.34 10.53
N HIS A 83 0.51 10.22 11.14
CA HIS A 83 1.03 9.98 12.50
C HIS A 83 -0.08 9.72 13.50
N LEU A 84 -1.14 10.53 13.48
CA LEU A 84 -2.32 10.33 14.34
C LEU A 84 -3.07 9.01 14.06
N CYS A 85 -2.84 8.39 12.89
CA CYS A 85 -3.43 7.11 12.54
C CYS A 85 -2.57 5.91 12.99
N VAL A 86 -1.24 6.03 13.05
CA VAL A 86 -0.35 4.87 13.13
C VAL A 86 0.46 4.79 14.42
N ASP A 87 0.61 5.89 15.15
CA ASP A 87 1.55 5.97 16.29
C ASP A 87 1.19 5.03 17.46
N ASP A 88 -0.05 4.58 17.57
CA ASP A 88 -0.50 3.63 18.59
C ASP A 88 -0.42 2.15 18.17
N ASN A 89 -0.08 1.87 16.91
CA ASN A 89 0.05 0.51 16.39
C ASN A 89 1.51 0.18 16.05
N PRO A 90 2.19 -0.70 16.83
CA PRO A 90 3.60 -1.03 16.60
C PRO A 90 3.87 -1.75 15.28
N LYS A 91 2.83 -2.23 14.60
CA LYS A 91 2.92 -2.86 13.27
C LYS A 91 2.79 -1.87 12.12
N PHE A 92 2.47 -0.62 12.41
CA PHE A 92 2.33 0.43 11.41
C PHE A 92 3.50 1.43 11.51
N GLY A 93 3.75 2.10 10.39
CA GLY A 93 4.73 3.17 10.32
C GLY A 93 4.49 4.05 9.11
N ILE A 94 5.34 5.03 8.92
CA ILE A 94 5.26 5.95 7.78
C ILE A 94 6.56 5.87 7.00
N GLU A 95 6.45 5.80 5.66
CA GLU A 95 7.54 5.99 4.73
C GLU A 95 7.35 7.33 4.03
N ASP A 96 8.11 8.33 4.42
CA ASP A 96 7.95 9.70 3.92
C ASP A 96 8.93 10.08 2.79
N TYR A 97 9.61 9.08 2.22
CA TYR A 97 10.62 9.29 1.17
C TYR A 97 10.10 10.12 -0.01
N GLU A 98 8.89 9.84 -0.51
CA GLU A 98 8.33 10.56 -1.65
C GLU A 98 8.05 12.03 -1.32
N VAL A 99 7.52 12.31 -0.13
CA VAL A 99 7.30 13.69 0.34
C VAL A 99 8.61 14.44 0.50
N LYS A 100 9.64 13.81 1.10
CA LYS A 100 10.97 14.40 1.27
C LYS A 100 11.68 14.64 -0.07
N ARG A 101 11.57 13.70 -1.01
CA ARG A 101 12.14 13.84 -2.34
C ARG A 101 11.47 14.96 -3.13
N GLY A 102 10.15 15.11 -2.97
CA GLY A 102 9.36 16.02 -3.77
C GLY A 102 9.17 15.57 -5.23
N GLY A 103 8.41 16.33 -6.02
CA GLY A 103 8.13 16.04 -7.41
C GLY A 103 7.16 14.88 -7.62
N VAL A 104 7.10 14.34 -8.84
CA VAL A 104 6.17 13.26 -9.19
C VAL A 104 6.60 11.95 -8.54
N SER A 105 5.66 11.27 -7.89
CA SER A 105 5.86 10.02 -7.14
C SER A 105 5.69 8.80 -8.05
N TYR A 106 6.77 8.39 -8.72
CA TYR A 106 6.76 7.12 -9.44
C TYR A 106 7.22 5.99 -8.52
N SER A 107 6.38 4.96 -8.35
CA SER A 107 6.65 3.83 -7.46
C SER A 107 7.97 3.11 -7.79
N ILE A 108 8.35 3.02 -9.07
CA ILE A 108 9.63 2.39 -9.46
C ILE A 108 10.83 3.14 -8.88
N ASP A 109 10.83 4.48 -8.93
CA ASP A 109 11.95 5.29 -8.44
C ASP A 109 12.07 5.15 -6.91
N THR A 110 10.93 5.14 -6.22
CA THR A 110 10.85 4.97 -4.77
C THR A 110 11.30 3.58 -4.35
N MET A 111 10.80 2.52 -4.99
CA MET A 111 11.16 1.15 -4.61
C MET A 111 12.62 0.83 -4.94
N LYS A 112 13.21 1.37 -6.01
CA LYS A 112 14.66 1.28 -6.28
C LYS A 112 15.48 1.89 -5.12
N ALA A 113 15.05 3.05 -4.62
CA ALA A 113 15.74 3.71 -3.50
C ALA A 113 15.59 2.90 -2.20
N LEU A 114 14.38 2.47 -1.85
CA LEU A 114 14.11 1.73 -0.61
C LEU A 114 14.81 0.36 -0.59
N THR A 115 14.81 -0.38 -1.69
CA THR A 115 15.52 -1.67 -1.78
C THR A 115 17.03 -1.51 -1.70
N GLN A 116 17.58 -0.39 -2.18
CA GLN A 116 18.99 -0.08 -2.05
C GLN A 116 19.37 0.34 -0.62
N GLN A 117 18.51 1.10 0.06
CA GLN A 117 18.74 1.57 1.44
C GLN A 117 18.54 0.44 2.46
N HIS A 118 17.63 -0.48 2.20
CA HIS A 118 17.22 -1.56 3.08
C HIS A 118 17.19 -2.89 2.33
N PRO A 119 18.37 -3.44 1.95
CA PRO A 119 18.46 -4.69 1.19
C PRO A 119 17.99 -5.91 1.99
N GLU A 120 17.90 -5.79 3.31
CA GLU A 120 17.36 -6.81 4.22
C GLU A 120 15.84 -6.92 4.16
N ASN A 121 15.13 -5.97 3.54
CA ASN A 121 13.68 -5.95 3.46
C ASN A 121 13.17 -6.67 2.22
N GLN A 122 12.11 -7.47 2.39
CA GLN A 122 11.24 -7.94 1.33
C GLN A 122 9.98 -7.08 1.28
N TYR A 123 9.76 -6.39 0.18
CA TYR A 123 8.65 -5.44 0.07
C TYR A 123 7.40 -6.05 -0.56
N TYR A 124 6.25 -5.77 0.05
CA TYR A 124 4.90 -6.14 -0.39
C TYR A 124 4.13 -4.86 -0.72
N PHE A 125 3.93 -4.58 -2.01
CA PHE A 125 3.28 -3.34 -2.45
C PHE A 125 1.76 -3.53 -2.54
N ILE A 126 1.02 -2.86 -1.65
CA ILE A 126 -0.41 -3.03 -1.44
C ILE A 126 -1.18 -2.06 -2.32
N ILE A 127 -2.06 -2.57 -3.18
CA ILE A 127 -2.88 -1.79 -4.10
C ILE A 127 -4.34 -2.26 -4.09
N GLY A 128 -5.26 -1.34 -4.34
CA GLY A 128 -6.66 -1.68 -4.56
C GLY A 128 -6.86 -2.48 -5.84
N GLY A 129 -7.92 -3.29 -5.89
CA GLY A 129 -8.22 -4.13 -7.05
C GLY A 129 -8.40 -3.34 -8.34
N ASP A 130 -8.94 -2.12 -8.27
CA ASP A 130 -9.05 -1.17 -9.38
C ASP A 130 -7.68 -0.77 -9.95
N MET A 131 -6.68 -0.58 -9.09
CA MET A 131 -5.31 -0.25 -9.51
C MET A 131 -4.58 -1.42 -10.15
N VAL A 132 -4.95 -2.67 -9.86
CA VAL A 132 -4.39 -3.86 -10.53
C VAL A 132 -4.62 -3.82 -12.03
N GLU A 133 -5.79 -3.35 -12.47
CA GLU A 133 -6.10 -3.18 -13.90
C GLU A 133 -5.25 -2.10 -14.58
N TYR A 134 -4.76 -1.12 -13.80
CA TYR A 134 -3.89 -0.04 -14.27
C TYR A 134 -2.39 -0.37 -14.24
N LEU A 135 -1.96 -1.48 -13.61
CA LEU A 135 -0.56 -1.87 -13.53
C LEU A 135 0.19 -1.84 -14.88
N PRO A 136 -0.41 -2.29 -16.02
CA PRO A 136 0.26 -2.22 -17.31
C PRO A 136 0.66 -0.82 -17.77
N LYS A 137 0.08 0.23 -17.16
CA LYS A 137 0.38 1.64 -17.46
C LYS A 137 1.40 2.26 -16.51
N TRP A 138 1.81 1.51 -15.48
CA TRP A 138 2.80 2.00 -14.53
C TRP A 138 4.18 2.08 -15.17
N ARG A 139 4.89 3.15 -14.84
CA ARG A 139 6.25 3.36 -15.35
C ARG A 139 7.17 2.22 -14.94
N GLU A 140 7.86 1.62 -15.90
CA GLU A 140 8.80 0.52 -15.69
C GLU A 140 8.23 -0.63 -14.85
N ILE A 141 6.98 -1.01 -15.09
CA ILE A 141 6.28 -2.04 -14.30
C ILE A 141 7.04 -3.38 -14.31
N ASP A 142 7.65 -3.77 -15.45
CA ASP A 142 8.40 -5.02 -15.56
C ASP A 142 9.67 -5.05 -14.69
N GLU A 143 10.21 -3.88 -14.34
CA GLU A 143 11.28 -3.77 -13.35
C GLU A 143 10.72 -3.71 -11.92
N LEU A 144 9.59 -3.03 -11.73
CA LEU A 144 8.97 -2.91 -10.42
C LEU A 144 8.54 -4.27 -9.84
N VAL A 145 7.99 -5.17 -10.68
CA VAL A 145 7.60 -6.52 -10.24
C VAL A 145 8.77 -7.40 -9.81
N LYS A 146 10.01 -7.02 -10.15
CA LYS A 146 11.22 -7.71 -9.67
C LYS A 146 11.67 -7.23 -8.29
N LEU A 147 11.26 -6.01 -7.90
CA LEU A 147 11.64 -5.37 -6.64
C LEU A 147 10.64 -5.64 -5.53
N VAL A 148 9.36 -5.85 -5.87
CA VAL A 148 8.28 -5.99 -4.89
C VAL A 148 7.34 -7.14 -5.23
N GLN A 149 6.73 -7.73 -4.21
CA GLN A 149 5.57 -8.59 -4.37
C GLN A 149 4.30 -7.73 -4.32
N PHE A 150 3.52 -7.69 -5.39
CA PHE A 150 2.24 -6.99 -5.35
C PHE A 150 1.19 -7.73 -4.54
N VAL A 151 0.46 -6.98 -3.72
CA VAL A 151 -0.69 -7.44 -2.95
C VAL A 151 -1.93 -6.69 -3.44
N GLY A 152 -2.84 -7.42 -4.08
CA GLY A 152 -4.13 -6.90 -4.50
C GLY A 152 -5.16 -7.05 -3.39
N VAL A 153 -5.79 -5.94 -3.01
CA VAL A 153 -6.90 -5.96 -2.06
C VAL A 153 -8.19 -6.04 -2.84
N GLY A 154 -8.86 -7.20 -2.76
CA GLY A 154 -10.09 -7.46 -3.48
C GLY A 154 -11.28 -6.74 -2.87
N ARG A 155 -12.09 -6.09 -3.73
CA ARG A 155 -13.48 -5.78 -3.41
C ARG A 155 -14.34 -6.90 -4.02
N PRO A 156 -15.40 -7.39 -3.37
CA PRO A 156 -16.36 -8.29 -3.99
C PRO A 156 -16.83 -7.72 -5.33
N GLY A 157 -16.82 -8.56 -6.36
CA GLY A 157 -17.21 -8.16 -7.72
C GLY A 157 -16.06 -7.74 -8.65
N PHE A 158 -14.84 -7.52 -8.16
CA PHE A 158 -13.69 -7.34 -9.02
C PHE A 158 -13.14 -8.67 -9.53
N HIS A 159 -12.86 -8.73 -10.82
CA HIS A 159 -12.19 -9.90 -11.40
C HIS A 159 -10.72 -9.92 -10.93
N LYS A 160 -10.37 -10.94 -10.14
CA LYS A 160 -8.98 -11.20 -9.70
C LYS A 160 -8.13 -11.67 -10.89
N ARG A 161 -7.96 -10.81 -11.91
CA ARG A 161 -7.16 -11.10 -13.11
C ARG A 161 -6.06 -10.05 -13.26
N SER A 162 -4.85 -10.51 -13.48
CA SER A 162 -3.69 -9.68 -13.78
C SER A 162 -2.72 -10.44 -14.66
N GLN A 163 -1.99 -9.74 -15.52
CA GLN A 163 -0.85 -10.32 -16.24
C GLN A 163 0.42 -10.36 -15.38
N TYR A 164 0.39 -9.72 -14.21
CA TYR A 164 1.49 -9.72 -13.24
C TYR A 164 1.15 -10.61 -12.04
N PRO A 165 2.15 -11.17 -11.34
CA PRO A 165 1.91 -11.97 -10.14
C PRO A 165 1.37 -11.11 -9.00
N ILE A 166 0.15 -11.40 -8.54
CA ILE A 166 -0.53 -10.68 -7.46
C ILE A 166 -0.90 -11.67 -6.35
N LEU A 167 -0.54 -11.36 -5.11
CA LEU A 167 -1.12 -12.00 -3.93
C LEU A 167 -2.44 -11.32 -3.61
N TRP A 168 -3.54 -12.06 -3.65
CA TRP A 168 -4.86 -11.50 -3.33
C TRP A 168 -5.18 -11.71 -1.86
N VAL A 169 -5.55 -10.62 -1.18
CA VAL A 169 -6.00 -10.60 0.20
C VAL A 169 -7.42 -10.10 0.25
N ASP A 170 -8.29 -10.85 0.92
CA ASP A 170 -9.68 -10.44 1.13
C ASP A 170 -9.77 -9.55 2.38
N VAL A 171 -10.37 -8.38 2.22
CA VAL A 171 -10.61 -7.42 3.31
C VAL A 171 -12.10 -7.10 3.40
N PRO A 172 -12.61 -6.72 4.57
CA PRO A 172 -13.98 -6.23 4.69
C PRO A 172 -14.25 -5.07 3.74
N GLU A 173 -15.38 -5.10 3.06
CA GLU A 173 -15.77 -4.02 2.17
C GLU A 173 -16.06 -2.74 2.92
N THR A 174 -15.62 -1.63 2.36
CA THR A 174 -16.01 -0.30 2.83
C THR A 174 -16.05 0.67 1.66
N GLU A 175 -17.08 1.51 1.65
CA GLU A 175 -17.18 2.62 0.71
C GLU A 175 -16.52 3.90 1.25
N ILE A 176 -15.83 3.83 2.40
CA ILE A 176 -15.12 4.97 2.95
C ILE A 176 -14.01 5.40 1.97
N SER A 177 -14.05 6.67 1.58
CA SER A 177 -13.04 7.27 0.73
C SER A 177 -12.71 8.69 1.17
N SER A 178 -11.49 9.13 0.89
CA SER A 178 -11.08 10.52 1.17
C SER A 178 -11.99 11.54 0.49
N THR A 179 -12.46 11.26 -0.72
CA THR A 179 -13.41 12.13 -1.44
C THR A 179 -14.75 12.25 -0.72
N LEU A 180 -15.31 11.12 -0.27
CA LEU A 180 -16.54 11.14 0.53
C LEU A 180 -16.36 11.97 1.81
N ILE A 181 -15.22 11.81 2.50
CA ILE A 181 -14.94 12.53 3.74
C ILE A 181 -14.86 14.04 3.47
N ARG A 182 -14.12 14.47 2.46
CA ARG A 182 -14.03 15.90 2.10
C ARG A 182 -15.39 16.50 1.75
N GLN A 183 -16.22 15.77 1.00
CA GLN A 183 -17.60 16.21 0.68
C GLN A 183 -18.46 16.34 1.93
N LYS A 184 -18.36 15.40 2.89
CA LYS A 184 -19.08 15.47 4.15
C LYS A 184 -18.67 16.69 4.98
N ILE A 185 -17.37 16.98 5.07
CA ILE A 185 -16.86 18.16 5.80
C ILE A 185 -17.37 19.45 5.14
N LYS A 186 -17.28 19.57 3.84
CA LYS A 186 -17.77 20.73 3.07
C LYS A 186 -19.27 20.97 3.29
N ASN A 187 -20.05 19.91 3.45
CA ASN A 187 -21.50 19.97 3.69
C ASN A 187 -21.86 20.07 5.19
N GLY A 188 -20.89 20.23 6.09
CA GLY A 188 -21.14 20.29 7.55
C GLY A 188 -21.65 18.99 8.15
N CYS A 189 -21.45 17.86 7.45
CA CYS A 189 -21.86 16.53 7.95
C CYS A 189 -20.77 15.89 8.81
N SER A 190 -21.18 15.02 9.74
CA SER A 190 -20.26 14.26 10.59
C SER A 190 -19.37 13.32 9.77
N ILE A 191 -18.11 13.23 10.17
CA ILE A 191 -17.12 12.25 9.70
C ILE A 191 -16.74 11.27 10.82
N LYS A 192 -17.44 11.31 11.93
CA LYS A 192 -17.27 10.38 13.05
C LYS A 192 -17.37 8.95 12.54
N TYR A 193 -16.48 8.08 12.98
CA TYR A 193 -16.36 6.69 12.54
C TYR A 193 -15.95 6.47 11.07
N LEU A 194 -15.57 7.53 10.35
CA LEU A 194 -14.94 7.39 9.03
C LEU A 194 -13.41 7.57 9.11
N VAL A 195 -12.97 8.34 10.10
CA VAL A 195 -11.57 8.58 10.44
C VAL A 195 -11.34 8.28 11.92
N PRO A 196 -10.08 8.07 12.37
CA PRO A 196 -9.77 8.05 13.81
C PRO A 196 -10.15 9.37 14.49
N ASP A 197 -10.53 9.31 15.78
CA ASP A 197 -10.97 10.48 16.55
C ASP A 197 -9.92 11.60 16.54
N ALA A 198 -8.64 11.26 16.67
CA ALA A 198 -7.56 12.23 16.64
C ALA A 198 -7.42 12.93 15.27
N VAL A 199 -7.72 12.23 14.18
CA VAL A 199 -7.74 12.82 12.82
C VAL A 199 -8.94 13.74 12.67
N GLU A 200 -10.13 13.36 13.14
CA GLU A 200 -11.32 14.22 13.13
C GLU A 200 -11.06 15.51 13.92
N GLN A 201 -10.48 15.39 15.11
CA GLN A 201 -10.11 16.55 15.93
C GLN A 201 -9.15 17.48 15.20
N TYR A 202 -8.07 16.93 14.61
CA TYR A 202 -7.08 17.70 13.86
C TYR A 202 -7.67 18.43 12.65
N ILE A 203 -8.54 17.75 11.89
CA ILE A 203 -9.25 18.37 10.75
C ILE A 203 -10.09 19.58 11.23
N ASN A 204 -10.75 19.47 12.37
CA ASN A 204 -11.57 20.54 12.93
C ASN A 204 -10.71 21.70 13.47
N GLU A 205 -9.62 21.43 14.16
CA GLU A 205 -8.70 22.43 14.71
C GLU A 205 -8.02 23.25 13.61
N GLU A 206 -7.58 22.60 12.54
CA GLU A 206 -6.91 23.23 11.40
C GLU A 206 -7.89 23.76 10.33
N ASN A 207 -9.22 23.61 10.53
CA ASN A 207 -10.25 23.99 9.58
C ASN A 207 -10.06 23.43 8.16
N LEU A 208 -9.57 22.19 8.03
CA LEU A 208 -9.28 21.57 6.73
C LEU A 208 -10.56 21.20 5.97
N TYR A 209 -10.47 21.23 4.62
CA TYR A 209 -11.52 20.77 3.68
C TYR A 209 -12.86 21.52 3.76
N ARG A 210 -12.89 22.76 4.23
CA ARG A 210 -14.14 23.55 4.36
C ARG A 210 -14.44 24.46 3.18
N ASP A 211 -13.49 24.64 2.26
CA ASP A 211 -13.61 25.50 1.06
C ASP A 211 -14.38 24.84 -0.08
#